data_ad302b71758fe809a6be729601046bf2
#
_entry.id   ad302b71758fe809a6be729601046bf2
#
_cell.length_a   1.000
_cell.length_b   1.000
_cell.length_c   1.000
_cell.angle_alpha   90.00
_cell.angle_beta   90.00
_cell.angle_gamma   90.00
#
_symmetry.space_group_name_H-M   'P 1'
#
loop_
_entity.id
_entity.type
_entity.pdbx_description
1 polymer ?
#
loop_
_entity_poly.entity_id
_entity_poly.type
_entity_poly.pdbx_seq_one_letter_code
_entity_poly.pdbx_strand_id
1 'polypeptide(L)'
;MQIHRLIKNLMVIPLIGAFSFTGFSQNLDPYLQELIQKGLKKNQSIQINEINAEQAEIDQKLAKSTFIPKVTLNGSYTRLNDDITFDQETQDLLMATQKLLIKEAAGIPFNTPLPPGAELREPANLQNKNILKSSVDVDWILFSGFEVTNAVKASKHKASSLNYLGMAEKDKLAIQIITAYDQLALVYASEKVLETSAEYLKEQSLFVKKAIENGLATPIERKKIELAQQKLVGKEIDFQNKKTLLIEQLVQLTGEEKNQLEMMVPKLDFNRLSNTDDQEKRNEIKALEEAELAVQYKAKMEKSHFIPKIAATGHYEFLEKDLSLLDPKWYVGVGIKWNVFDGFQSHLKSKKTQLEGLKYRTQIEEAEEMIALSIVNEKLNYKSKVQTVKTVEKEVELAQETYKLINQQHKNSLASINDVLDALTELEKAKFKYEEAIYNQRKAVTALLHAKGTLNY
;
A
#
# COMPACT_ATOMS: atom_id res chain seq x y z
N MET A 1 1.86 58.43 -24.43
CA MET A 1 3.28 58.78 -24.19
C MET A 1 3.94 57.67 -23.41
N GLN A 2 4.90 57.06 -24.05
CA GLN A 2 5.67 55.91 -23.68
C GLN A 2 6.35 56.04 -22.31
N ILE A 3 6.40 54.97 -21.53
CA ILE A 3 7.64 54.55 -20.86
C ILE A 3 7.70 53.01 -20.86
N HIS A 4 8.70 52.53 -21.55
CA HIS A 4 9.06 51.19 -21.87
C HIS A 4 10.01 50.59 -20.81
N ARG A 5 9.88 49.31 -20.58
CA ARG A 5 10.92 48.29 -20.38
C ARG A 5 11.98 48.54 -19.31
N LEU A 6 12.05 47.61 -18.35
CA LEU A 6 13.25 46.78 -18.08
C LEU A 6 13.00 45.93 -16.82
N ILE A 7 12.54 44.71 -16.99
CA ILE A 7 12.76 43.67 -15.97
C ILE A 7 13.70 42.64 -16.60
N LYS A 8 14.95 42.72 -16.19
CA LYS A 8 15.99 41.76 -16.49
C LYS A 8 15.65 40.38 -15.93
N ASN A 9 15.69 39.38 -16.79
CA ASN A 9 15.76 37.97 -16.45
C ASN A 9 16.90 37.70 -15.46
N LEU A 10 16.57 37.41 -14.21
CA LEU A 10 17.47 36.74 -13.31
C LEU A 10 17.18 35.25 -13.42
N MET A 11 18.00 34.58 -14.26
CA MET A 11 18.04 33.14 -14.41
C MET A 11 18.65 32.55 -13.13
N VAL A 12 17.78 32.17 -12.17
CA VAL A 12 18.19 31.37 -11.02
C VAL A 12 18.35 29.95 -11.51
N ILE A 13 19.59 29.55 -11.78
CA ILE A 13 19.98 28.15 -11.97
C ILE A 13 19.85 27.47 -10.61
N PRO A 14 18.93 26.49 -10.43
CA PRO A 14 18.99 25.67 -9.24
C PRO A 14 20.23 24.80 -9.36
N LEU A 15 21.22 25.07 -8.52
CA LEU A 15 22.31 24.16 -8.27
C LEU A 15 21.69 22.90 -7.61
N ILE A 16 21.32 21.93 -8.45
CA ILE A 16 20.98 20.59 -7.99
C ILE A 16 22.30 20.00 -7.49
N GLY A 17 22.58 20.22 -6.21
CA GLY A 17 23.60 19.48 -5.50
C GLY A 17 23.19 18.00 -5.57
N ALA A 18 23.85 17.24 -6.46
CA ALA A 18 23.85 15.81 -6.40
C ALA A 18 24.47 15.42 -5.05
N PHE A 19 23.66 15.32 -4.00
CA PHE A 19 23.99 14.54 -2.83
C PHE A 19 24.08 13.09 -3.31
N SER A 20 25.28 12.69 -3.70
CA SER A 20 25.62 11.29 -3.82
C SER A 20 25.49 10.70 -2.41
N PHE A 21 24.32 10.21 -2.07
CA PHE A 21 24.16 9.24 -1.00
C PHE A 21 24.98 8.02 -1.43
N THR A 22 26.23 7.96 -0.97
CA THR A 22 26.96 6.70 -0.91
C THR A 22 26.33 5.85 0.20
N GLY A 23 25.09 5.45 0.03
CA GLY A 23 24.49 4.36 0.76
C GLY A 23 25.33 3.13 0.41
N PHE A 24 25.91 2.47 1.40
CA PHE A 24 26.54 1.16 1.24
C PHE A 24 25.45 0.17 0.86
N SER A 25 25.17 0.10 -0.42
CA SER A 25 24.24 -0.82 -1.03
C SER A 25 24.78 -2.24 -0.85
N GLN A 26 23.92 -3.18 -0.46
CA GLN A 26 24.13 -4.57 -0.76
C GLN A 26 24.55 -4.65 -2.25
N ASN A 27 25.68 -5.30 -2.56
CA ASN A 27 26.12 -5.46 -3.95
C ASN A 27 25.19 -6.48 -4.61
N LEU A 28 23.96 -6.05 -4.92
CA LEU A 28 23.01 -6.86 -5.67
C LEU A 28 23.45 -6.91 -7.13
N ASP A 29 23.28 -8.05 -7.74
CA ASP A 29 23.43 -8.22 -9.19
C ASP A 29 22.53 -7.17 -9.90
N PRO A 30 23.04 -6.40 -10.90
CA PRO A 30 22.25 -5.41 -11.62
C PRO A 30 20.96 -5.99 -12.21
N TYR A 31 21.00 -7.22 -12.70
CA TYR A 31 19.81 -7.89 -13.21
C TYR A 31 18.78 -8.19 -12.11
N LEU A 32 19.23 -8.59 -10.94
CA LEU A 32 18.34 -8.78 -9.77
C LEU A 32 17.68 -7.46 -9.37
N GLN A 33 18.41 -6.33 -9.40
CA GLN A 33 17.82 -5.01 -9.15
C GLN A 33 16.72 -4.68 -10.18
N GLU A 34 16.98 -4.96 -11.46
CA GLU A 34 15.98 -4.78 -12.50
C GLU A 34 14.72 -5.64 -12.27
N LEU A 35 14.89 -6.91 -11.90
CA LEU A 35 13.78 -7.82 -11.56
C LEU A 35 12.95 -7.30 -10.38
N ILE A 36 13.61 -6.80 -9.34
CA ILE A 36 12.91 -6.19 -8.20
C ILE A 36 12.11 -4.99 -8.67
N GLN A 37 12.69 -4.08 -9.44
CA GLN A 37 11.99 -2.89 -9.94
C GLN A 37 10.79 -3.25 -10.84
N LYS A 38 10.90 -4.30 -11.66
CA LYS A 38 9.77 -4.82 -12.46
C LYS A 38 8.68 -5.39 -11.56
N GLY A 39 9.05 -6.19 -10.55
CA GLY A 39 8.12 -6.74 -9.57
C GLY A 39 7.35 -5.65 -8.81
N LEU A 40 8.05 -4.61 -8.34
CA LEU A 40 7.45 -3.49 -7.63
C LEU A 40 6.41 -2.73 -8.48
N LYS A 41 6.60 -2.65 -9.80
CA LYS A 41 5.66 -1.99 -10.72
C LYS A 41 4.45 -2.85 -11.08
N LYS A 42 4.59 -4.16 -11.10
CA LYS A 42 3.60 -5.09 -11.68
C LYS A 42 2.80 -5.88 -10.65
N ASN A 43 3.28 -5.94 -9.40
CA ASN A 43 2.66 -6.74 -8.36
C ASN A 43 1.31 -6.19 -7.90
N GLN A 44 0.27 -7.02 -7.93
CA GLN A 44 -1.10 -6.64 -7.59
C GLN A 44 -1.24 -6.19 -6.12
N SER A 45 -0.53 -6.81 -5.19
CA SER A 45 -0.59 -6.42 -3.77
C SER A 45 -0.07 -5.00 -3.56
N ILE A 46 0.97 -4.59 -4.29
CA ILE A 46 1.49 -3.22 -4.24
C ILE A 46 0.49 -2.25 -4.86
N GLN A 47 -0.09 -2.59 -6.02
CA GLN A 47 -1.13 -1.77 -6.64
C GLN A 47 -2.35 -1.57 -5.72
N ILE A 48 -2.79 -2.63 -5.02
CA ILE A 48 -3.88 -2.52 -4.03
C ILE A 48 -3.49 -1.55 -2.90
N ASN A 49 -2.26 -1.60 -2.40
CA ASN A 49 -1.81 -0.68 -1.35
C ASN A 49 -1.71 0.77 -1.84
N GLU A 50 -1.28 1.00 -3.07
CA GLU A 50 -1.27 2.33 -3.68
C GLU A 50 -2.70 2.87 -3.86
N ILE A 51 -3.65 2.05 -4.30
CA ILE A 51 -5.07 2.41 -4.37
C ILE A 51 -5.64 2.74 -2.98
N ASN A 52 -5.31 1.96 -1.95
CA ASN A 52 -5.74 2.23 -0.58
C ASN A 52 -5.19 3.57 -0.04
N ALA A 53 -3.94 3.89 -0.36
CA ALA A 53 -3.32 5.17 -0.02
C ALA A 53 -4.01 6.34 -0.76
N GLU A 54 -4.28 6.18 -2.06
CA GLU A 54 -5.02 7.17 -2.85
C GLU A 54 -6.44 7.38 -2.31
N GLN A 55 -7.15 6.32 -1.94
CA GLN A 55 -8.47 6.43 -1.29
C GLN A 55 -8.39 7.25 0.00
N ALA A 56 -7.36 7.05 0.82
CA ALA A 56 -7.20 7.82 2.06
C ALA A 56 -6.86 9.29 1.78
N GLU A 57 -6.16 9.61 0.70
CA GLU A 57 -5.97 11.00 0.25
C GLU A 57 -7.27 11.63 -0.24
N ILE A 58 -8.13 10.86 -0.93
CA ILE A 58 -9.46 11.32 -1.32
C ILE A 58 -10.32 11.57 -0.07
N ASP A 59 -10.26 10.70 0.95
CA ASP A 59 -10.92 10.91 2.25
C ASP A 59 -10.49 12.25 2.89
N GLN A 60 -9.19 12.60 2.78
CA GLN A 60 -8.71 13.91 3.25
C GLN A 60 -9.32 15.07 2.47
N LYS A 61 -9.41 14.95 1.13
CA LYS A 61 -10.03 15.96 0.27
C LYS A 61 -11.53 16.08 0.58
N LEU A 62 -12.23 14.96 0.79
CA LEU A 62 -13.63 14.93 1.21
C LEU A 62 -13.84 15.65 2.55
N ALA A 63 -12.97 15.39 3.54
CA ALA A 63 -13.04 16.11 4.81
C ALA A 63 -12.85 17.63 4.62
N LYS A 64 -11.92 18.07 3.77
CA LYS A 64 -11.71 19.50 3.45
C LYS A 64 -12.90 20.10 2.70
N SER A 65 -13.56 19.36 1.82
CA SER A 65 -14.69 19.85 1.03
C SER A 65 -15.90 20.23 1.88
N THR A 66 -15.94 19.81 3.14
CA THR A 66 -16.97 20.23 4.11
C THR A 66 -16.99 21.76 4.33
N PHE A 67 -15.87 22.46 4.10
CA PHE A 67 -15.81 23.94 4.15
C PHE A 67 -16.17 24.61 2.82
N ILE A 68 -16.48 23.86 1.78
CA ILE A 68 -16.94 24.41 0.50
C ILE A 68 -18.46 24.61 0.58
N PRO A 69 -19.00 25.75 0.16
CA PRO A 69 -20.44 25.94 0.12
C PRO A 69 -21.15 24.88 -0.72
N LYS A 70 -22.24 24.34 -0.19
CA LYS A 70 -23.13 23.43 -0.94
C LYS A 70 -24.22 24.26 -1.57
N VAL A 71 -24.46 24.09 -2.86
CA VAL A 71 -25.55 24.73 -3.60
C VAL A 71 -26.53 23.64 -4.01
N THR A 72 -27.77 23.77 -3.58
CA THR A 72 -28.84 22.82 -3.88
C THR A 72 -29.96 23.55 -4.64
N LEU A 73 -30.40 22.97 -5.75
CA LEU A 73 -31.55 23.40 -6.50
C LEU A 73 -32.74 22.52 -6.09
N ASN A 74 -33.79 23.13 -5.58
CA ASN A 74 -35.02 22.43 -5.20
C ASN A 74 -36.17 22.85 -6.15
N GLY A 75 -37.03 21.90 -6.46
CA GLY A 75 -38.25 22.10 -7.19
C GLY A 75 -39.35 21.21 -6.64
N SER A 76 -40.50 21.77 -6.39
CA SER A 76 -41.67 21.03 -5.91
C SER A 76 -42.95 21.49 -6.58
N TYR A 77 -43.85 20.55 -6.87
CA TYR A 77 -45.20 20.82 -7.28
C TYR A 77 -46.15 20.15 -6.27
N THR A 78 -46.99 20.96 -5.65
CA THR A 78 -47.99 20.48 -4.69
C THR A 78 -49.38 20.88 -5.18
N ARG A 79 -50.32 19.96 -5.15
CA ARG A 79 -51.72 20.23 -5.43
C ARG A 79 -52.55 19.97 -4.19
N LEU A 80 -53.21 21.03 -3.69
CA LEU A 80 -54.20 20.95 -2.63
C LEU A 80 -55.54 20.48 -3.20
N ASN A 81 -56.45 20.06 -2.34
CA ASN A 81 -57.84 19.77 -2.70
C ASN A 81 -58.57 20.98 -3.21
N ASP A 82 -58.41 22.15 -2.53
CA ASP A 82 -59.01 23.43 -2.86
C ASP A 82 -58.06 24.60 -2.63
N ASP A 83 -58.37 25.77 -3.15
CA ASP A 83 -57.69 27.03 -2.88
C ASP A 83 -57.87 27.40 -1.38
N ILE A 84 -56.84 27.95 -0.77
CA ILE A 84 -56.98 28.50 0.59
C ILE A 84 -57.46 29.96 0.45
N THR A 85 -58.65 30.22 0.97
CA THR A 85 -59.27 31.54 0.94
C THR A 85 -59.40 32.10 2.35
N PHE A 86 -59.72 33.38 2.48
CA PHE A 86 -60.16 33.94 3.75
C PHE A 86 -61.48 33.32 4.18
N ASP A 87 -61.74 33.28 5.47
CA ASP A 87 -63.05 32.89 5.98
C ASP A 87 -64.16 33.92 5.48
N GLN A 88 -65.37 33.42 5.50
CA GLN A 88 -66.51 34.18 4.93
C GLN A 88 -66.66 35.59 5.58
N GLU A 89 -66.44 35.67 6.92
CA GLU A 89 -66.55 36.94 7.63
C GLU A 89 -65.51 37.98 7.19
N THR A 90 -64.24 37.50 7.01
CA THR A 90 -63.12 38.28 6.51
C THR A 90 -63.38 38.71 5.05
N GLN A 91 -63.86 37.78 4.20
CA GLN A 91 -64.22 38.13 2.81
C GLN A 91 -65.31 39.20 2.75
N ASP A 92 -66.39 39.07 3.55
CA ASP A 92 -67.44 40.01 3.63
C ASP A 92 -66.97 41.39 4.14
N LEU A 93 -66.06 41.42 5.11
CA LEU A 93 -65.45 42.66 5.61
C LEU A 93 -64.58 43.31 4.54
N LEU A 94 -63.76 42.55 3.80
CA LEU A 94 -62.94 43.08 2.70
C LEU A 94 -63.83 43.68 1.58
N MET A 95 -64.90 42.96 1.24
CA MET A 95 -65.88 43.43 0.25
C MET A 95 -66.63 44.70 0.71
N ALA A 96 -67.02 44.72 1.98
CA ALA A 96 -67.69 45.96 2.57
C ALA A 96 -66.69 47.15 2.58
N THR A 97 -65.44 46.93 2.98
CA THR A 97 -64.38 47.93 2.95
C THR A 97 -64.16 48.47 1.53
N GLN A 98 -64.13 47.60 0.53
CA GLN A 98 -63.95 47.96 -0.87
C GLN A 98 -65.15 48.83 -1.35
N LYS A 99 -66.40 48.49 -0.96
CA LYS A 99 -67.59 49.31 -1.23
C LYS A 99 -67.46 50.68 -0.61
N LEU A 100 -66.98 50.79 0.61
CA LEU A 100 -66.78 52.05 1.29
C LEU A 100 -65.73 52.94 0.62
N LEU A 101 -64.57 52.36 0.25
CA LEU A 101 -63.51 53.09 -0.46
C LEU A 101 -63.93 53.57 -1.85
N ILE A 102 -64.70 52.80 -2.59
CA ILE A 102 -65.27 53.26 -3.90
C ILE A 102 -66.24 54.41 -3.73
N LYS A 103 -67.13 54.36 -2.72
CA LYS A 103 -68.07 55.47 -2.41
C LYS A 103 -67.29 56.68 -2.01
N GLU A 104 -66.34 56.64 -1.15
CA GLU A 104 -65.53 57.80 -0.72
C GLU A 104 -64.74 58.38 -1.89
N ALA A 105 -64.07 57.59 -2.71
CA ALA A 105 -63.34 58.05 -3.88
C ALA A 105 -64.27 58.72 -4.93
N ALA A 106 -65.51 58.27 -5.04
CA ALA A 106 -66.55 58.86 -5.95
C ALA A 106 -67.37 59.99 -5.34
N GLY A 107 -67.09 60.35 -4.08
CA GLY A 107 -67.88 61.44 -3.40
C GLY A 107 -69.31 61.03 -3.14
N ILE A 108 -69.63 59.72 -3.01
CA ILE A 108 -71.00 59.20 -2.87
C ILE A 108 -71.31 58.98 -1.38
N PRO A 109 -72.50 59.46 -0.87
CA PRO A 109 -72.87 59.18 0.52
C PRO A 109 -72.92 57.70 0.86
N PHE A 110 -72.48 57.30 2.08
CA PHE A 110 -72.35 55.88 2.49
C PHE A 110 -73.65 55.08 2.49
N ASN A 111 -74.83 55.78 2.58
CA ASN A 111 -76.13 55.14 2.60
C ASN A 111 -76.79 54.97 1.20
N THR A 112 -76.06 55.29 0.11
CA THR A 112 -76.54 55.10 -1.26
C THR A 112 -76.00 53.83 -1.89
N PRO A 113 -76.69 53.20 -2.86
CA PRO A 113 -76.14 52.08 -3.61
C PRO A 113 -74.90 52.49 -4.40
N LEU A 114 -74.04 51.46 -4.75
CA LEU A 114 -72.94 51.67 -5.70
C LEU A 114 -73.48 52.06 -7.09
N PRO A 115 -72.77 52.92 -7.86
CA PRO A 115 -73.16 53.25 -9.22
C PRO A 115 -73.23 51.99 -10.11
N PRO A 116 -74.14 51.98 -11.11
CA PRO A 116 -74.19 50.94 -12.10
C PRO A 116 -72.81 50.83 -12.83
N GLY A 117 -72.18 49.67 -12.79
CA GLY A 117 -70.86 49.44 -13.39
C GLY A 117 -69.68 49.49 -12.42
N ALA A 118 -69.87 49.73 -11.13
CA ALA A 118 -68.84 49.54 -10.11
C ALA A 118 -68.68 48.05 -9.79
N GLU A 119 -67.69 47.42 -10.39
CA GLU A 119 -67.38 46.03 -10.13
C GLU A 119 -66.52 45.88 -8.87
N LEU A 120 -67.02 45.10 -7.92
CA LEU A 120 -66.21 44.66 -6.76
C LEU A 120 -65.32 43.52 -7.18
N ARG A 121 -64.08 43.59 -6.76
CA ARG A 121 -63.12 42.42 -6.96
C ARG A 121 -63.24 41.47 -5.79
N GLU A 122 -63.45 40.23 -6.10
CA GLU A 122 -63.35 39.19 -5.07
C GLU A 122 -61.95 39.23 -4.38
N PRO A 123 -61.90 39.04 -3.08
CA PRO A 123 -60.61 38.93 -2.39
C PRO A 123 -59.76 37.80 -3.03
N ALA A 124 -58.47 38.11 -3.23
CA ALA A 124 -57.55 37.13 -3.77
C ALA A 124 -57.41 35.97 -2.82
N ASN A 125 -57.22 34.77 -3.37
CA ASN A 125 -56.90 33.61 -2.58
C ASN A 125 -55.63 33.85 -1.76
N LEU A 126 -55.57 33.30 -0.55
CA LEU A 126 -54.34 33.26 0.26
C LEU A 126 -53.30 32.36 -0.38
N GLN A 127 -53.78 31.25 -0.98
CA GLN A 127 -52.93 30.28 -1.67
C GLN A 127 -53.76 29.55 -2.73
N ASN A 128 -53.26 29.49 -3.96
CA ASN A 128 -53.89 28.67 -5.00
C ASN A 128 -53.58 27.20 -4.77
N LYS A 129 -54.50 26.31 -5.16
CA LYS A 129 -54.36 24.84 -4.99
C LYS A 129 -53.19 24.26 -5.74
N ASN A 130 -52.70 24.83 -6.82
CA ASN A 130 -51.55 24.39 -7.57
C ASN A 130 -50.34 25.24 -7.18
N ILE A 131 -49.44 24.67 -6.41
CA ILE A 131 -48.26 25.37 -5.87
C ILE A 131 -47.02 24.83 -6.60
N LEU A 132 -46.37 25.69 -7.37
CA LEU A 132 -45.08 25.40 -8.00
C LEU A 132 -44.02 26.24 -7.32
N LYS A 133 -43.07 25.61 -6.66
CA LYS A 133 -41.92 26.26 -6.00
C LYS A 133 -40.63 25.80 -6.61
N SER A 134 -39.65 26.71 -6.73
CA SER A 134 -38.29 26.36 -7.13
C SER A 134 -37.31 27.34 -6.47
N SER A 135 -36.37 26.79 -5.73
CA SER A 135 -35.40 27.57 -4.95
C SER A 135 -33.98 27.13 -5.19
N VAL A 136 -33.06 28.04 -4.94
CA VAL A 136 -31.62 27.75 -4.77
C VAL A 136 -31.28 28.00 -3.31
N ASP A 137 -30.72 26.97 -2.70
CA ASP A 137 -30.24 27.01 -1.32
C ASP A 137 -28.72 26.88 -1.30
N VAL A 138 -28.05 27.68 -0.47
CA VAL A 138 -26.62 27.69 -0.26
C VAL A 138 -26.35 27.47 1.22
N ASP A 139 -25.70 26.37 1.55
CA ASP A 139 -25.26 26.06 2.90
C ASP A 139 -23.74 26.10 2.99
N TRP A 140 -23.20 26.88 3.90
CA TRP A 140 -21.77 27.05 4.06
C TRP A 140 -21.36 26.97 5.53
N ILE A 141 -20.52 25.96 5.86
CA ILE A 141 -19.93 25.81 7.18
C ILE A 141 -18.76 26.79 7.30
N LEU A 142 -18.90 27.84 8.08
CA LEU A 142 -17.85 28.82 8.35
C LEU A 142 -16.89 28.34 9.44
N PHE A 143 -17.43 27.69 10.48
CA PHE A 143 -16.67 27.15 11.58
C PHE A 143 -17.30 25.85 12.09
N SER A 144 -16.53 24.77 12.10
CA SER A 144 -17.00 23.42 12.49
C SER A 144 -16.69 23.04 13.94
N GLY A 145 -16.28 23.99 14.79
CA GLY A 145 -15.80 23.66 16.14
C GLY A 145 -14.52 22.81 16.15
N PHE A 146 -13.65 22.97 15.17
CA PHE A 146 -12.43 22.13 14.93
C PHE A 146 -12.70 20.68 14.52
N GLU A 147 -13.95 20.25 14.39
CA GLU A 147 -14.28 18.87 13.98
C GLU A 147 -13.67 18.54 12.61
N VAL A 148 -13.95 19.36 11.58
CA VAL A 148 -13.42 19.16 10.23
C VAL A 148 -11.90 19.29 10.20
N THR A 149 -11.33 20.23 10.92
CA THR A 149 -9.87 20.40 11.01
C THR A 149 -9.18 19.15 11.58
N ASN A 150 -9.75 18.56 12.64
CA ASN A 150 -9.23 17.33 13.23
C ASN A 150 -9.50 16.12 12.32
N ALA A 151 -10.64 16.06 11.62
CA ALA A 151 -10.93 15.03 10.62
C ALA A 151 -9.89 15.04 9.49
N VAL A 152 -9.56 16.22 8.95
CA VAL A 152 -8.51 16.38 7.91
C VAL A 152 -7.16 15.90 8.40
N LYS A 153 -6.77 16.22 9.64
CA LYS A 153 -5.50 15.74 10.22
C LYS A 153 -5.53 14.22 10.42
N ALA A 154 -6.63 13.67 10.93
CA ALA A 154 -6.80 12.23 11.10
C ALA A 154 -6.67 11.48 9.76
N SER A 155 -7.36 11.95 8.70
CA SER A 155 -7.26 11.37 7.36
C SER A 155 -5.85 11.49 6.77
N LYS A 156 -5.15 12.62 7.00
CA LYS A 156 -3.78 12.81 6.57
C LYS A 156 -2.85 11.74 7.17
N HIS A 157 -2.90 11.57 8.49
CA HIS A 157 -2.05 10.59 9.17
C HIS A 157 -2.45 9.15 8.80
N LYS A 158 -3.74 8.87 8.57
CA LYS A 158 -4.19 7.58 8.02
C LYS A 158 -3.56 7.31 6.65
N ALA A 159 -3.55 8.29 5.75
CA ALA A 159 -2.91 8.15 4.44
C ALA A 159 -1.40 7.91 4.57
N SER A 160 -0.71 8.65 5.46
CA SER A 160 0.71 8.43 5.75
C SER A 160 0.99 7.01 6.28
N SER A 161 0.13 6.51 7.18
CA SER A 161 0.22 5.13 7.69
C SER A 161 0.12 4.09 6.58
N LEU A 162 -0.87 4.24 5.68
CA LEU A 162 -1.04 3.33 4.53
C LEU A 162 0.14 3.39 3.55
N ASN A 163 0.72 4.58 3.34
CA ASN A 163 1.92 4.72 2.52
C ASN A 163 3.12 3.95 3.12
N TYR A 164 3.34 4.04 4.43
CA TYR A 164 4.39 3.26 5.09
C TYR A 164 4.13 1.75 5.08
N LEU A 165 2.86 1.32 5.21
CA LEU A 165 2.49 -0.09 5.01
C LEU A 165 2.78 -0.55 3.58
N GLY A 166 2.52 0.30 2.59
CA GLY A 166 2.88 0.04 1.20
C GLY A 166 4.40 -0.13 1.01
N MET A 167 5.22 0.69 1.69
CA MET A 167 6.68 0.54 1.68
C MET A 167 7.11 -0.79 2.33
N ALA A 168 6.51 -1.17 3.45
CA ALA A 168 6.79 -2.46 4.10
C ALA A 168 6.42 -3.66 3.20
N GLU A 169 5.35 -3.57 2.42
CA GLU A 169 5.01 -4.61 1.43
C GLU A 169 6.00 -4.65 0.25
N LYS A 170 6.54 -3.50 -0.17
CA LYS A 170 7.64 -3.45 -1.15
C LYS A 170 8.89 -4.16 -0.63
N ASP A 171 9.26 -3.94 0.62
CA ASP A 171 10.38 -4.66 1.27
C ASP A 171 10.15 -6.18 1.28
N LYS A 172 8.95 -6.65 1.62
CA LYS A 172 8.60 -8.09 1.60
C LYS A 172 8.70 -8.69 0.19
N LEU A 173 8.17 -8.00 -0.81
CA LEU A 173 8.25 -8.46 -2.20
C LEU A 173 9.71 -8.53 -2.69
N ALA A 174 10.51 -7.53 -2.37
CA ALA A 174 11.94 -7.54 -2.71
C ALA A 174 12.66 -8.75 -2.08
N ILE A 175 12.39 -9.08 -0.81
CA ILE A 175 12.93 -10.26 -0.15
C ILE A 175 12.48 -11.56 -0.84
N GLN A 176 11.23 -11.65 -1.25
CA GLN A 176 10.74 -12.83 -1.98
C GLN A 176 11.45 -13.01 -3.30
N ILE A 177 11.65 -11.92 -4.08
CA ILE A 177 12.37 -11.96 -5.35
C ILE A 177 13.84 -12.33 -5.14
N ILE A 178 14.52 -11.69 -4.16
CA ILE A 178 15.92 -12.02 -3.81
C ILE A 178 16.05 -13.51 -3.43
N THR A 179 15.11 -14.01 -2.62
CA THR A 179 15.14 -15.42 -2.18
C THR A 179 14.95 -16.37 -3.34
N ALA A 180 13.99 -16.11 -4.23
CA ALA A 180 13.75 -16.95 -5.42
C ALA A 180 14.94 -16.91 -6.39
N TYR A 181 15.54 -15.73 -6.60
CA TYR A 181 16.75 -15.56 -7.40
C TYR A 181 17.94 -16.32 -6.84
N ASP A 182 18.22 -16.19 -5.55
CA ASP A 182 19.32 -16.90 -4.88
C ASP A 182 19.09 -18.41 -4.85
N GLN A 183 17.83 -18.87 -4.74
CA GLN A 183 17.49 -20.29 -4.89
C GLN A 183 17.77 -20.82 -6.32
N LEU A 184 17.45 -20.00 -7.33
CA LEU A 184 17.75 -20.34 -8.71
C LEU A 184 19.28 -20.39 -8.94
N ALA A 185 20.03 -19.45 -8.35
CA ALA A 185 21.49 -19.47 -8.38
C ALA A 185 22.07 -20.73 -7.71
N LEU A 186 21.48 -21.18 -6.60
CA LEU A 186 21.84 -22.44 -5.93
C LEU A 186 21.60 -23.67 -6.84
N VAL A 187 20.49 -23.68 -7.58
CA VAL A 187 20.21 -24.77 -8.53
C VAL A 187 21.27 -24.82 -9.63
N TYR A 188 21.64 -23.68 -10.23
CA TYR A 188 22.71 -23.63 -11.24
C TYR A 188 24.07 -24.04 -10.68
N ALA A 189 24.43 -23.61 -9.47
CA ALA A 189 25.67 -24.05 -8.81
C ALA A 189 25.63 -25.54 -8.54
N SER A 190 24.50 -26.11 -8.15
CA SER A 190 24.32 -27.55 -7.90
C SER A 190 24.39 -28.37 -9.20
N GLU A 191 23.81 -27.89 -10.31
CA GLU A 191 23.95 -28.52 -11.63
C GLU A 191 25.43 -28.66 -12.03
N LYS A 192 26.25 -27.63 -11.79
CA LYS A 192 27.69 -27.67 -12.06
C LYS A 192 28.42 -28.72 -11.20
N VAL A 193 27.99 -28.96 -9.96
CA VAL A 193 28.51 -30.05 -9.13
C VAL A 193 28.20 -31.40 -9.75
N LEU A 194 26.95 -31.59 -10.26
CA LEU A 194 26.57 -32.84 -10.94
C LEU A 194 27.36 -33.07 -12.23
N GLU A 195 27.56 -32.05 -13.05
CA GLU A 195 28.37 -32.10 -14.26
C GLU A 195 29.79 -32.60 -13.94
N THR A 196 30.42 -32.05 -12.90
CA THR A 196 31.74 -32.48 -12.43
C THR A 196 31.72 -33.95 -11.96
N SER A 197 30.67 -34.37 -11.26
CA SER A 197 30.51 -35.77 -10.83
C SER A 197 30.31 -36.71 -12.01
N ALA A 198 29.57 -36.27 -13.04
CA ALA A 198 29.40 -37.04 -14.28
C ALA A 198 30.72 -37.25 -15.02
N GLU A 199 31.56 -36.20 -15.08
CA GLU A 199 32.90 -36.31 -15.67
C GLU A 199 33.76 -37.34 -14.94
N TYR A 200 33.79 -37.32 -13.60
CA TYR A 200 34.51 -38.31 -12.80
C TYR A 200 33.97 -39.72 -13.01
N LEU A 201 32.66 -39.93 -13.03
CA LEU A 201 32.06 -41.24 -13.32
C LEU A 201 32.36 -41.75 -14.73
N LYS A 202 32.42 -40.84 -15.70
CA LYS A 202 32.81 -41.17 -17.08
C LYS A 202 34.26 -41.63 -17.16
N GLU A 203 35.20 -40.95 -16.49
CA GLU A 203 36.62 -41.39 -16.38
C GLU A 203 36.71 -42.74 -15.74
N GLN A 204 36.02 -43.00 -14.63
CA GLN A 204 36.01 -44.32 -13.96
C GLN A 204 35.43 -45.41 -14.85
N SER A 205 34.34 -45.11 -15.60
CA SER A 205 33.76 -46.06 -16.56
C SER A 205 34.75 -46.49 -17.65
N LEU A 206 35.50 -45.54 -18.20
CA LEU A 206 36.52 -45.82 -19.21
C LEU A 206 37.71 -46.63 -18.64
N PHE A 207 38.14 -46.29 -17.42
CA PHE A 207 39.19 -47.03 -16.72
C PHE A 207 38.78 -48.48 -16.45
N VAL A 208 37.63 -48.71 -15.84
CA VAL A 208 37.12 -50.06 -15.50
C VAL A 208 36.85 -50.87 -16.77
N LYS A 209 36.35 -50.24 -17.85
CA LYS A 209 36.21 -50.96 -19.14
C LYS A 209 37.53 -51.53 -19.63
N LYS A 210 38.60 -50.75 -19.64
CA LYS A 210 39.94 -51.19 -20.03
C LYS A 210 40.52 -52.28 -19.06
N ALA A 211 40.28 -52.15 -17.77
CA ALA A 211 40.68 -53.11 -16.77
C ALA A 211 39.95 -54.43 -16.96
N ILE A 212 38.70 -54.51 -17.32
CA ILE A 212 37.94 -55.70 -17.65
C ILE A 212 38.52 -56.35 -18.91
N GLU A 213 38.79 -55.59 -19.98
CA GLU A 213 39.38 -56.08 -21.22
C GLU A 213 40.75 -56.76 -20.97
N ASN A 214 41.48 -56.25 -19.98
CA ASN A 214 42.79 -56.84 -19.58
C ASN A 214 42.71 -57.91 -18.46
N GLY A 215 41.50 -58.31 -18.05
CA GLY A 215 41.28 -59.26 -16.98
C GLY A 215 41.62 -58.78 -15.56
N LEU A 216 41.79 -57.48 -15.36
CA LEU A 216 42.15 -56.85 -14.10
C LEU A 216 40.94 -56.36 -13.26
N ALA A 217 39.75 -56.41 -13.82
CA ALA A 217 38.52 -56.03 -13.15
C ALA A 217 37.34 -56.91 -13.53
N THR A 218 36.29 -56.94 -12.73
CA THR A 218 35.09 -57.75 -12.95
C THR A 218 33.94 -56.99 -13.58
N PRO A 219 32.98 -57.65 -14.29
CA PRO A 219 31.78 -57.01 -14.81
C PRO A 219 30.91 -56.33 -13.73
N ILE A 220 31.01 -56.74 -12.45
CA ILE A 220 30.29 -56.15 -11.31
C ILE A 220 30.72 -54.71 -11.09
N GLU A 221 32.00 -54.37 -11.27
CA GLU A 221 32.50 -52.98 -11.11
C GLU A 221 31.87 -52.03 -12.12
N ARG A 222 31.71 -52.48 -13.37
CA ARG A 222 30.97 -51.72 -14.38
C ARG A 222 29.53 -51.47 -13.96
N LYS A 223 28.84 -52.49 -13.41
CA LYS A 223 27.45 -52.35 -12.95
C LYS A 223 27.29 -51.36 -11.81
N LYS A 224 28.27 -51.26 -10.91
CA LYS A 224 28.30 -50.28 -9.83
C LYS A 224 28.42 -48.84 -10.36
N ILE A 225 29.26 -48.63 -11.37
CA ILE A 225 29.38 -47.29 -12.02
C ILE A 225 28.10 -46.95 -12.77
N GLU A 226 27.51 -47.89 -13.53
CA GLU A 226 26.24 -47.69 -14.21
C GLU A 226 25.13 -47.28 -13.20
N LEU A 227 25.07 -47.92 -12.02
CA LEU A 227 24.15 -47.56 -10.95
C LEU A 227 24.38 -46.12 -10.41
N ALA A 228 25.66 -45.76 -10.21
CA ALA A 228 26.02 -44.40 -9.78
C ALA A 228 25.61 -43.36 -10.82
N GLN A 229 25.81 -43.63 -12.12
CA GLN A 229 25.36 -42.78 -13.22
C GLN A 229 23.83 -42.62 -13.24
N GLN A 230 23.06 -43.72 -13.03
CA GLN A 230 21.59 -43.62 -12.98
C GLN A 230 21.09 -42.79 -11.79
N LYS A 231 21.76 -42.86 -10.63
CA LYS A 231 21.46 -42.01 -9.48
C LYS A 231 21.71 -40.53 -9.81
N LEU A 232 22.76 -40.23 -10.59
CA LEU A 232 23.06 -38.89 -11.02
C LEU A 232 21.97 -38.34 -11.94
N VAL A 233 21.50 -39.11 -12.94
CA VAL A 233 20.39 -38.73 -13.83
C VAL A 233 19.13 -38.42 -13.02
N GLY A 234 18.83 -39.19 -11.97
CA GLY A 234 17.71 -38.87 -11.07
C GLY A 234 17.84 -37.51 -10.42
N LYS A 235 19.04 -37.15 -9.93
CA LYS A 235 19.30 -35.80 -9.35
C LYS A 235 19.18 -34.67 -10.39
N GLU A 236 19.66 -34.90 -11.61
CA GLU A 236 19.53 -33.92 -12.71
C GLU A 236 18.08 -33.61 -13.00
N ILE A 237 17.21 -34.63 -13.06
CA ILE A 237 15.75 -34.42 -13.24
C ILE A 237 15.18 -33.58 -12.11
N ASP A 238 15.53 -33.87 -10.85
CA ASP A 238 15.06 -33.10 -9.69
C ASP A 238 15.50 -31.63 -9.75
N PHE A 239 16.75 -31.37 -10.17
CA PHE A 239 17.21 -29.98 -10.34
C PHE A 239 16.53 -29.27 -11.50
N GLN A 240 16.29 -29.93 -12.63
CA GLN A 240 15.55 -29.34 -13.75
C GLN A 240 14.10 -28.99 -13.36
N ASN A 241 13.43 -29.82 -12.57
CA ASN A 241 12.11 -29.53 -12.04
C ASN A 241 12.12 -28.32 -11.10
N LYS A 242 13.09 -28.26 -10.17
CA LYS A 242 13.27 -27.11 -9.27
C LYS A 242 13.55 -25.81 -10.04
N LYS A 243 14.42 -25.87 -11.06
CA LYS A 243 14.73 -24.75 -11.93
C LYS A 243 13.47 -24.20 -12.61
N THR A 244 12.70 -25.10 -13.23
CA THR A 244 11.44 -24.71 -13.89
C THR A 244 10.48 -24.04 -12.90
N LEU A 245 10.29 -24.61 -11.71
CA LEU A 245 9.41 -24.04 -10.68
C LEU A 245 9.87 -22.65 -10.23
N LEU A 246 11.17 -22.45 -10.01
CA LEU A 246 11.73 -21.17 -9.57
C LEU A 246 11.63 -20.10 -10.67
N ILE A 247 11.79 -20.47 -11.94
CA ILE A 247 11.57 -19.58 -13.08
C ILE A 247 10.10 -19.14 -13.12
N GLU A 248 9.15 -20.07 -13.01
CA GLU A 248 7.72 -19.73 -12.96
C GLU A 248 7.37 -18.83 -11.75
N GLN A 249 7.98 -19.07 -10.61
CA GLN A 249 7.83 -18.22 -9.42
C GLN A 249 8.38 -16.80 -9.68
N LEU A 250 9.53 -16.66 -10.32
CA LEU A 250 10.07 -15.36 -10.70
C LEU A 250 9.21 -14.66 -11.75
N VAL A 251 8.64 -15.37 -12.75
CA VAL A 251 7.64 -14.84 -13.68
C VAL A 251 6.45 -14.25 -12.92
N GLN A 252 5.92 -15.01 -11.96
CA GLN A 252 4.78 -14.56 -11.13
C GLN A 252 5.12 -13.30 -10.30
N LEU A 253 6.27 -13.27 -9.66
CA LEU A 253 6.67 -12.18 -8.76
C LEU A 253 7.03 -10.90 -9.51
N THR A 254 7.69 -11.03 -10.67
CA THR A 254 8.27 -9.89 -11.40
C THR A 254 7.51 -9.54 -12.66
N GLY A 255 6.78 -10.50 -13.23
CA GLY A 255 6.15 -10.39 -14.55
C GLY A 255 7.17 -10.32 -15.68
N GLU A 256 8.41 -10.75 -15.45
CA GLU A 256 9.42 -10.91 -16.49
C GLU A 256 9.03 -12.02 -17.47
N GLU A 257 9.49 -11.93 -18.71
CA GLU A 257 9.25 -12.98 -19.69
C GLU A 257 10.05 -14.24 -19.36
N LYS A 258 9.39 -15.40 -19.41
CA LYS A 258 9.99 -16.69 -19.12
C LYS A 258 11.29 -16.93 -19.90
N ASN A 259 11.30 -16.62 -21.19
CA ASN A 259 12.47 -16.82 -22.06
C ASN A 259 13.69 -16.04 -21.57
N GLN A 260 13.51 -14.83 -21.04
CA GLN A 260 14.61 -14.02 -20.51
C GLN A 260 15.17 -14.62 -19.21
N LEU A 261 14.30 -15.13 -18.34
CA LEU A 261 14.72 -15.83 -17.13
C LEU A 261 15.40 -17.17 -17.41
N GLU A 262 15.02 -17.89 -18.46
CA GLU A 262 15.66 -19.13 -18.88
C GLU A 262 17.08 -18.90 -19.46
N MET A 263 17.32 -17.75 -20.10
CA MET A 263 18.65 -17.38 -20.62
C MET A 263 19.59 -16.86 -19.51
N MET A 264 19.05 -16.50 -18.37
CA MET A 264 19.82 -15.97 -17.24
C MET A 264 20.52 -17.12 -16.50
N VAL A 265 21.81 -16.91 -16.18
CA VAL A 265 22.61 -17.79 -15.32
C VAL A 265 23.02 -16.98 -14.08
N PRO A 266 22.23 -17.01 -13.02
CA PRO A 266 22.56 -16.27 -11.80
C PRO A 266 23.77 -16.88 -11.10
N LYS A 267 24.61 -16.04 -10.51
CA LYS A 267 25.80 -16.47 -9.77
C LYS A 267 25.51 -16.47 -8.27
N LEU A 268 26.02 -17.51 -7.62
CA LEU A 268 25.91 -17.68 -6.17
C LEU A 268 27.26 -17.31 -5.53
N ASP A 269 27.48 -16.01 -5.29
CA ASP A 269 28.71 -15.52 -4.70
C ASP A 269 28.52 -15.17 -3.22
N PHE A 270 29.59 -15.36 -2.42
CA PHE A 270 29.61 -14.95 -1.02
C PHE A 270 29.41 -13.45 -0.87
N ASN A 271 28.42 -13.03 -0.08
CA ASN A 271 28.10 -11.61 0.14
C ASN A 271 28.67 -11.12 1.48
N ARG A 272 29.69 -10.25 1.43
CA ARG A 272 30.30 -9.69 2.63
C ARG A 272 29.60 -8.37 3.01
N LEU A 273 29.00 -8.32 4.19
CA LEU A 273 28.55 -7.06 4.77
C LEU A 273 29.72 -6.22 5.21
N SER A 274 29.73 -4.93 4.84
CA SER A 274 30.58 -3.93 5.51
C SER A 274 30.07 -3.74 6.95
N ASN A 275 30.99 -3.60 7.91
CA ASN A 275 30.70 -3.44 9.35
C ASN A 275 30.04 -2.06 9.66
N THR A 276 28.92 -1.75 9.07
CA THR A 276 28.16 -0.56 9.43
C THR A 276 27.16 -0.92 10.51
N ASP A 277 27.18 -0.23 11.63
CA ASP A 277 26.16 -0.35 12.69
C ASP A 277 24.89 0.48 12.37
N ASP A 278 24.73 0.88 11.11
CA ASP A 278 23.60 1.67 10.65
C ASP A 278 22.28 0.91 10.86
N GLN A 279 21.36 1.59 11.47
CA GLN A 279 20.00 1.10 11.71
C GLN A 279 19.02 2.21 11.38
N GLU A 280 17.98 1.89 10.64
CA GLU A 280 16.87 2.78 10.35
C GLU A 280 15.57 2.27 10.96
N LYS A 281 14.68 3.20 11.28
CA LYS A 281 13.36 2.82 11.76
C LYS A 281 12.58 2.15 10.63
N ARG A 282 12.10 0.94 10.87
CA ARG A 282 11.36 0.13 9.89
C ARG A 282 10.03 0.78 9.52
N ASN A 283 9.60 0.55 8.28
CA ASN A 283 8.38 1.13 7.74
C ASN A 283 7.11 0.70 8.51
N GLU A 284 7.08 -0.51 9.08
CA GLU A 284 5.98 -0.98 9.91
C GLU A 284 5.81 -0.14 11.20
N ILE A 285 6.92 0.28 11.83
CA ILE A 285 6.84 1.15 12.99
C ILE A 285 6.35 2.55 12.60
N LYS A 286 6.90 3.12 11.52
CA LYS A 286 6.43 4.41 11.00
C LYS A 286 4.92 4.37 10.69
N ALA A 287 4.43 3.26 10.14
CA ALA A 287 3.01 3.06 9.86
C ALA A 287 2.15 3.06 11.14
N LEU A 288 2.60 2.37 12.19
CA LEU A 288 1.90 2.33 13.49
C LEU A 288 1.91 3.70 14.17
N GLU A 289 3.01 4.46 14.14
CA GLU A 289 3.10 5.81 14.67
C GLU A 289 2.10 6.76 13.98
N GLU A 290 2.03 6.69 12.66
CA GLU A 290 1.07 7.48 11.88
C GLU A 290 -0.38 7.05 12.16
N ALA A 291 -0.64 5.75 12.36
CA ALA A 291 -1.95 5.25 12.78
C ALA A 291 -2.34 5.75 14.19
N GLU A 292 -1.41 5.78 15.15
CA GLU A 292 -1.62 6.36 16.48
C GLU A 292 -2.02 7.84 16.36
N LEU A 293 -1.27 8.63 15.57
CA LEU A 293 -1.57 10.04 15.35
C LEU A 293 -2.96 10.23 14.70
N ALA A 294 -3.33 9.41 13.72
CA ALA A 294 -4.65 9.43 13.09
C ALA A 294 -5.76 9.25 14.14
N VAL A 295 -5.61 8.27 15.03
CA VAL A 295 -6.58 7.99 16.10
C VAL A 295 -6.60 9.10 17.15
N GLN A 296 -5.47 9.70 17.49
CA GLN A 296 -5.42 10.85 18.40
C GLN A 296 -6.20 12.06 17.86
N TYR A 297 -6.05 12.37 16.54
CA TYR A 297 -6.84 13.43 15.92
C TYR A 297 -8.31 13.06 15.79
N LYS A 298 -8.65 11.80 15.56
CA LYS A 298 -10.04 11.31 15.58
C LYS A 298 -10.67 11.49 16.97
N ALA A 299 -9.96 11.19 18.05
CA ALA A 299 -10.45 11.44 19.41
C ALA A 299 -10.69 12.93 19.69
N LYS A 300 -9.80 13.82 19.16
CA LYS A 300 -9.98 15.27 19.24
C LYS A 300 -11.20 15.72 18.40
N MET A 301 -11.42 15.14 17.24
CA MET A 301 -12.60 15.38 16.40
C MET A 301 -13.90 15.05 17.16
N GLU A 302 -13.97 13.88 17.77
CA GLU A 302 -15.13 13.44 18.55
C GLU A 302 -15.40 14.35 19.75
N LYS A 303 -14.36 14.83 20.43
CA LYS A 303 -14.47 15.79 21.54
C LYS A 303 -14.92 17.17 21.07
N SER A 304 -14.65 17.54 19.83
CA SER A 304 -15.03 18.85 19.26
C SER A 304 -16.53 19.03 19.12
N HIS A 305 -17.35 18.00 19.34
CA HIS A 305 -18.82 18.07 19.28
C HIS A 305 -19.44 19.07 20.26
N PHE A 306 -18.75 19.36 21.37
CA PHE A 306 -19.19 20.36 22.36
C PHE A 306 -18.80 21.80 22.02
N ILE A 307 -18.11 22.04 20.91
CA ILE A 307 -17.74 23.38 20.48
C ILE A 307 -18.83 23.90 19.54
N PRO A 308 -19.28 25.17 19.70
CA PRO A 308 -20.26 25.74 18.79
C PRO A 308 -19.80 25.69 17.33
N LYS A 309 -20.76 25.40 16.43
CA LYS A 309 -20.55 25.44 14.99
C LYS A 309 -21.26 26.64 14.39
N ILE A 310 -20.64 27.26 13.40
CA ILE A 310 -21.19 28.45 12.71
C ILE A 310 -21.37 28.08 11.24
N ALA A 311 -22.57 28.30 10.73
CA ALA A 311 -22.88 28.11 9.33
C ALA A 311 -23.61 29.37 8.77
N ALA A 312 -23.30 29.72 7.53
CA ALA A 312 -24.08 30.66 6.74
C ALA A 312 -25.07 29.89 5.87
N THR A 313 -26.26 30.41 5.72
CA THR A 313 -27.28 29.88 4.81
C THR A 313 -27.81 31.00 3.95
N GLY A 314 -28.10 30.72 2.70
CA GLY A 314 -28.72 31.61 1.75
C GLY A 314 -29.81 30.85 1.01
N HIS A 315 -30.93 31.54 0.78
CA HIS A 315 -32.08 31.01 0.06
C HIS A 315 -32.56 32.04 -0.96
N TYR A 316 -32.91 31.59 -2.15
CA TYR A 316 -33.54 32.39 -3.17
C TYR A 316 -34.59 31.59 -3.92
N GLU A 317 -35.84 32.04 -3.90
CA GLU A 317 -36.93 31.43 -4.64
C GLU A 317 -37.17 32.20 -5.95
N PHE A 318 -37.17 31.52 -7.10
CA PHE A 318 -37.27 32.14 -8.41
C PHE A 318 -38.55 31.78 -9.20
N LEU A 319 -39.27 30.73 -8.83
CA LEU A 319 -40.61 30.47 -9.35
C LEU A 319 -41.64 30.75 -8.26
N GLU A 320 -42.17 31.94 -8.34
CA GLU A 320 -43.07 32.50 -7.35
C GLU A 320 -44.39 32.90 -8.02
N LYS A 321 -45.42 32.08 -7.88
CA LYS A 321 -46.78 32.50 -8.34
C LYS A 321 -47.69 32.87 -7.19
N ASP A 322 -47.47 32.35 -6.01
CA ASP A 322 -48.30 32.63 -4.83
C ASP A 322 -47.40 32.65 -3.61
N LEU A 323 -47.07 33.85 -3.14
CA LEU A 323 -46.37 34.05 -1.89
C LEU A 323 -47.31 33.85 -0.72
N SER A 324 -47.04 32.89 0.11
CA SER A 324 -47.44 32.98 1.50
C SER A 324 -46.75 34.21 2.11
N LEU A 325 -47.50 35.06 2.83
CA LEU A 325 -46.94 36.21 3.57
C LEU A 325 -45.78 35.83 4.53
N LEU A 326 -45.54 34.54 4.73
CA LEU A 326 -44.56 33.96 5.64
C LEU A 326 -43.31 33.42 4.92
N ASP A 327 -43.30 33.29 3.58
CA ASP A 327 -42.18 32.78 2.81
C ASP A 327 -41.41 33.92 2.14
N PRO A 328 -40.25 34.37 2.69
CA PRO A 328 -39.48 35.44 2.07
C PRO A 328 -38.86 34.93 0.77
N LYS A 329 -38.91 35.76 -0.29
CA LYS A 329 -38.32 35.46 -1.59
C LYS A 329 -36.84 35.16 -1.54
N TRP A 330 -36.12 35.76 -0.62
CA TRP A 330 -34.74 35.48 -0.33
C TRP A 330 -34.39 35.81 1.12
N TYR A 331 -33.44 35.09 1.64
CA TYR A 331 -32.81 35.46 2.90
C TYR A 331 -31.36 35.02 2.91
N VAL A 332 -30.56 35.68 3.71
CA VAL A 332 -29.20 35.26 4.08
C VAL A 332 -29.13 35.28 5.60
N GLY A 333 -28.64 34.23 6.16
CA GLY A 333 -28.55 34.07 7.60
C GLY A 333 -27.23 33.46 8.06
N VAL A 334 -26.87 33.73 9.31
CA VAL A 334 -25.78 33.04 10.01
C VAL A 334 -26.39 32.39 11.24
N GLY A 335 -26.21 31.05 11.32
CA GLY A 335 -26.70 30.26 12.43
C GLY A 335 -25.56 29.74 13.28
N ILE A 336 -25.78 29.65 14.58
CA ILE A 336 -24.90 29.04 15.55
C ILE A 336 -25.62 27.80 16.11
N LYS A 337 -24.98 26.64 15.98
CA LYS A 337 -25.46 25.39 16.58
C LYS A 337 -24.50 24.95 17.68
N TRP A 338 -25.01 24.85 18.87
CA TRP A 338 -24.23 24.43 20.02
C TRP A 338 -24.91 23.27 20.76
N ASN A 339 -24.28 22.11 20.75
CA ASN A 339 -24.73 20.96 21.53
C ASN A 339 -24.13 21.04 22.92
N VAL A 340 -24.91 21.58 23.87
CA VAL A 340 -24.45 21.75 25.27
C VAL A 340 -24.36 20.41 26.01
N PHE A 341 -25.25 19.47 25.68
CA PHE A 341 -25.28 18.14 26.28
C PHE A 341 -25.82 17.12 25.28
N ASP A 342 -25.14 15.98 25.15
CA ASP A 342 -25.48 14.89 24.22
C ASP A 342 -25.61 13.52 24.93
N GLY A 343 -25.90 13.52 26.24
CA GLY A 343 -25.97 12.28 27.03
C GLY A 343 -24.62 11.58 27.15
N PHE A 344 -23.51 12.30 27.21
CA PHE A 344 -22.13 11.79 27.31
C PHE A 344 -21.63 11.01 26.08
N GLN A 345 -22.40 10.95 24.99
CA GLN A 345 -22.02 10.16 23.80
C GLN A 345 -20.67 10.56 23.22
N SER A 346 -20.44 11.84 22.98
CA SER A 346 -19.17 12.34 22.43
C SER A 346 -17.99 12.09 23.38
N HIS A 347 -18.23 12.21 24.69
CA HIS A 347 -17.22 11.90 25.70
C HIS A 347 -16.81 10.41 25.64
N LEU A 348 -17.81 9.51 25.64
CA LEU A 348 -17.56 8.07 25.59
C LEU A 348 -16.94 7.63 24.27
N LYS A 349 -17.37 8.19 23.14
CA LYS A 349 -16.73 7.96 21.82
C LYS A 349 -15.27 8.39 21.85
N SER A 350 -14.98 9.60 22.29
CA SER A 350 -13.61 10.11 22.39
C SER A 350 -12.75 9.25 23.31
N LYS A 351 -13.29 8.81 24.46
CA LYS A 351 -12.58 7.92 25.37
C LYS A 351 -12.30 6.55 24.73
N LYS A 352 -13.28 5.97 24.03
CA LYS A 352 -13.10 4.72 23.28
C LYS A 352 -11.96 4.86 22.24
N THR A 353 -11.96 5.95 21.49
CA THR A 353 -10.92 6.25 20.48
C THR A 353 -9.56 6.53 21.13
N GLN A 354 -9.50 7.14 22.31
CA GLN A 354 -8.25 7.28 23.10
C GLN A 354 -7.69 5.92 23.54
N LEU A 355 -8.54 4.96 23.94
CA LEU A 355 -8.11 3.59 24.23
C LEU A 355 -7.59 2.86 22.99
N GLU A 356 -8.17 3.12 21.82
CA GLU A 356 -7.63 2.64 20.53
C GLU A 356 -6.21 3.21 20.28
N GLY A 357 -5.99 4.50 20.56
CA GLY A 357 -4.65 5.11 20.51
C GLY A 357 -3.66 4.48 21.48
N LEU A 358 -4.09 4.17 22.71
CA LEU A 358 -3.25 3.45 23.67
C LEU A 358 -2.88 2.05 23.16
N LYS A 359 -3.83 1.34 22.51
CA LYS A 359 -3.54 0.05 21.86
C LYS A 359 -2.44 0.17 20.82
N TYR A 360 -2.47 1.19 19.93
CA TYR A 360 -1.39 1.42 18.96
C TYR A 360 -0.06 1.67 19.65
N ARG A 361 -0.03 2.46 20.73
CA ARG A 361 1.20 2.69 21.50
C ARG A 361 1.79 1.39 22.05
N THR A 362 0.98 0.55 22.67
CA THR A 362 1.43 -0.76 23.15
C THR A 362 1.93 -1.66 22.01
N GLN A 363 1.28 -1.60 20.83
CA GLN A 363 1.74 -2.33 19.64
C GLN A 363 3.08 -1.80 19.11
N ILE A 364 3.33 -0.49 19.20
CA ILE A 364 4.62 0.11 18.83
C ILE A 364 5.72 -0.40 19.76
N GLU A 365 5.49 -0.34 21.11
CA GLU A 365 6.44 -0.83 22.11
C GLU A 365 6.77 -2.31 21.88
N GLU A 366 5.76 -3.17 21.71
CA GLU A 366 5.93 -4.59 21.38
C GLU A 366 6.74 -4.80 20.09
N ALA A 367 6.41 -4.07 19.02
CA ALA A 367 7.09 -4.20 17.76
C ALA A 367 8.54 -3.72 17.81
N GLU A 368 8.85 -2.66 18.57
CA GLU A 368 10.22 -2.18 18.79
C GLU A 368 11.05 -3.22 19.57
N GLU A 369 10.49 -3.86 20.61
CA GLU A 369 11.14 -4.94 21.34
C GLU A 369 11.41 -6.16 20.43
N MET A 370 10.40 -6.56 19.62
CA MET A 370 10.56 -7.67 18.69
C MET A 370 11.62 -7.37 17.61
N ILE A 371 11.68 -6.15 17.09
CA ILE A 371 12.69 -5.73 16.12
C ILE A 371 14.08 -5.75 16.76
N ALA A 372 14.23 -5.23 17.97
CA ALA A 372 15.52 -5.26 18.69
C ALA A 372 16.01 -6.69 18.88
N LEU A 373 15.14 -7.61 19.30
CA LEU A 373 15.45 -9.03 19.41
C LEU A 373 15.81 -9.66 18.05
N SER A 374 15.04 -9.32 17.01
CA SER A 374 15.30 -9.79 15.63
C SER A 374 16.68 -9.37 15.13
N ILE A 375 17.09 -8.12 15.37
CA ILE A 375 18.42 -7.62 14.98
C ILE A 375 19.52 -8.44 15.65
N VAL A 376 19.41 -8.72 16.94
CA VAL A 376 20.38 -9.55 17.67
C VAL A 376 20.42 -10.96 17.10
N ASN A 377 19.24 -11.57 16.88
CA ASN A 377 19.13 -12.92 16.31
C ASN A 377 19.78 -13.01 14.93
N GLU A 378 19.44 -12.07 14.02
CA GLU A 378 19.99 -12.10 12.65
C GLU A 378 21.47 -11.76 12.60
N LYS A 379 21.98 -10.93 13.53
CA LYS A 379 23.44 -10.67 13.67
C LYS A 379 24.19 -11.93 14.08
N LEU A 380 23.64 -12.72 15.02
CA LEU A 380 24.22 -14.00 15.44
C LEU A 380 24.12 -15.05 14.32
N ASN A 381 22.98 -15.13 13.65
CA ASN A 381 22.73 -16.01 12.51
C ASN A 381 23.74 -15.72 11.38
N TYR A 382 23.89 -14.45 10.97
CA TYR A 382 24.89 -14.06 9.97
C TYR A 382 26.31 -14.51 10.33
N LYS A 383 26.75 -14.23 11.58
CA LYS A 383 28.09 -14.67 12.05
C LYS A 383 28.26 -16.17 11.98
N SER A 384 27.22 -16.93 12.39
CA SER A 384 27.21 -18.39 12.30
C SER A 384 27.31 -18.88 10.85
N LYS A 385 26.53 -18.30 9.92
CA LYS A 385 26.58 -18.69 8.50
C LYS A 385 27.91 -18.37 7.83
N VAL A 386 28.52 -17.23 8.15
CA VAL A 386 29.90 -16.92 7.70
C VAL A 386 30.90 -17.96 8.17
N GLN A 387 30.81 -18.41 9.43
CA GLN A 387 31.70 -19.45 9.94
C GLN A 387 31.42 -20.82 9.30
N THR A 388 30.13 -21.15 9.07
CA THR A 388 29.73 -22.39 8.37
C THR A 388 30.35 -22.45 6.98
N VAL A 389 30.33 -21.38 6.19
CA VAL A 389 30.95 -21.35 4.85
C VAL A 389 32.42 -21.72 4.94
N LYS A 390 33.19 -21.11 5.85
CA LYS A 390 34.62 -21.40 6.04
C LYS A 390 34.89 -22.86 6.43
N THR A 391 34.03 -23.43 7.29
CA THR A 391 34.15 -24.83 7.72
C THR A 391 33.88 -25.78 6.57
N VAL A 392 32.79 -25.53 5.81
CA VAL A 392 32.42 -26.41 4.68
C VAL A 392 33.40 -26.27 3.51
N GLU A 393 33.97 -25.08 3.29
CA GLU A 393 35.04 -24.86 2.32
C GLU A 393 36.23 -25.80 2.61
N LYS A 394 36.61 -25.95 3.89
CA LYS A 394 37.66 -26.87 4.30
C LYS A 394 37.25 -28.34 4.18
N GLU A 395 35.96 -28.65 4.43
CA GLU A 395 35.43 -30.02 4.17
C GLU A 395 35.54 -30.37 2.68
N VAL A 396 35.26 -29.45 1.76
CA VAL A 396 35.41 -29.66 0.30
C VAL A 396 36.88 -29.92 -0.06
N GLU A 397 37.82 -29.14 0.48
CA GLU A 397 39.24 -29.32 0.24
C GLU A 397 39.70 -30.74 0.67
N LEU A 398 39.36 -31.15 1.89
CA LEU A 398 39.70 -32.45 2.42
C LEU A 398 39.04 -33.59 1.64
N ALA A 399 37.78 -33.49 1.27
CA ALA A 399 37.07 -34.47 0.46
C ALA A 399 37.70 -34.60 -0.95
N GLN A 400 38.11 -33.48 -1.54
CA GLN A 400 38.78 -33.46 -2.85
C GLN A 400 40.15 -34.16 -2.79
N GLU A 401 40.93 -33.91 -1.74
CA GLU A 401 42.22 -34.59 -1.52
C GLU A 401 42.01 -36.08 -1.30
N THR A 402 41.05 -36.47 -0.46
CA THR A 402 40.70 -37.87 -0.20
C THR A 402 40.31 -38.60 -1.47
N TYR A 403 39.43 -38.02 -2.29
CA TYR A 403 39.06 -38.60 -3.58
C TYR A 403 40.28 -38.79 -4.49
N LYS A 404 41.18 -37.80 -4.60
CA LYS A 404 42.39 -37.90 -5.42
C LYS A 404 43.28 -39.04 -4.96
N LEU A 405 43.52 -39.18 -3.66
CA LEU A 405 44.36 -40.23 -3.09
C LEU A 405 43.76 -41.62 -3.34
N ILE A 406 42.47 -41.80 -3.04
CA ILE A 406 41.78 -43.10 -3.25
C ILE A 406 41.73 -43.44 -4.75
N ASN A 407 41.51 -42.49 -5.64
CA ASN A 407 41.53 -42.71 -7.09
C ASN A 407 42.91 -43.13 -7.59
N GLN A 408 44.00 -42.56 -7.03
CA GLN A 408 45.37 -43.02 -7.34
C GLN A 408 45.63 -44.43 -6.82
N GLN A 409 45.21 -44.75 -5.61
CA GLN A 409 45.33 -46.09 -5.03
C GLN A 409 44.57 -47.13 -5.87
N HIS A 410 43.37 -46.79 -6.33
CA HIS A 410 42.59 -47.68 -7.21
C HIS A 410 43.27 -47.91 -8.54
N LYS A 411 43.86 -46.90 -9.18
CA LYS A 411 44.65 -47.05 -10.42
C LYS A 411 45.86 -47.98 -10.23
N ASN A 412 46.37 -48.08 -9.00
CA ASN A 412 47.45 -48.97 -8.63
C ASN A 412 46.95 -50.30 -8.01
N SER A 413 45.65 -50.63 -8.11
CA SER A 413 45.02 -51.84 -7.53
C SER A 413 45.15 -51.98 -6.00
N LEU A 414 45.30 -50.81 -5.29
CA LEU A 414 45.43 -50.80 -3.81
C LEU A 414 44.08 -50.34 -3.15
N ALA A 415 43.11 -49.94 -3.91
CA ALA A 415 41.77 -49.61 -3.43
C ALA A 415 40.71 -50.20 -4.38
N SER A 416 39.51 -50.46 -3.85
CA SER A 416 38.39 -50.97 -4.62
C SER A 416 37.62 -49.86 -5.35
N ILE A 417 36.83 -50.23 -6.36
CA ILE A 417 35.90 -49.28 -7.01
C ILE A 417 34.87 -48.74 -6.02
N ASN A 418 34.50 -49.50 -4.99
CA ASN A 418 33.58 -48.98 -3.96
C ASN A 418 34.20 -47.79 -3.21
N ASP A 419 35.48 -47.91 -2.82
CA ASP A 419 36.17 -46.84 -2.11
C ASP A 419 36.22 -45.58 -2.95
N VAL A 420 36.41 -45.70 -4.29
CA VAL A 420 36.36 -44.55 -5.22
C VAL A 420 34.98 -43.94 -5.31
N LEU A 421 33.92 -44.75 -5.44
CA LEU A 421 32.54 -44.29 -5.52
C LEU A 421 32.06 -43.64 -4.21
N ASP A 422 32.48 -44.20 -3.06
CA ASP A 422 32.19 -43.64 -1.74
C ASP A 422 32.88 -42.28 -1.56
N ALA A 423 34.19 -42.20 -1.89
CA ALA A 423 34.92 -40.93 -1.84
C ALA A 423 34.37 -39.88 -2.81
N LEU A 424 33.92 -40.27 -4.01
CA LEU A 424 33.25 -39.37 -4.96
C LEU A 424 31.92 -38.88 -4.41
N THR A 425 31.15 -39.76 -3.78
CA THR A 425 29.86 -39.39 -3.15
C THR A 425 30.06 -38.40 -2.00
N GLU A 426 31.08 -38.61 -1.17
CA GLU A 426 31.40 -37.66 -0.08
C GLU A 426 31.89 -36.30 -0.62
N LEU A 427 32.69 -36.27 -1.70
CA LEU A 427 33.10 -35.04 -2.37
C LEU A 427 31.88 -34.30 -2.96
N GLU A 428 30.99 -35.02 -3.62
CA GLU A 428 29.76 -34.44 -4.17
C GLU A 428 28.90 -33.80 -3.06
N LYS A 429 28.70 -34.55 -1.95
CA LYS A 429 27.95 -34.02 -0.78
C LYS A 429 28.61 -32.78 -0.19
N ALA A 430 29.93 -32.77 -0.04
CA ALA A 430 30.69 -31.65 0.49
C ALA A 430 30.52 -30.40 -0.42
N LYS A 431 30.58 -30.58 -1.74
CA LYS A 431 30.35 -29.48 -2.71
C LYS A 431 28.94 -28.96 -2.64
N PHE A 432 27.89 -29.79 -2.62
CA PHE A 432 26.52 -29.36 -2.44
C PHE A 432 26.32 -28.58 -1.13
N LYS A 433 26.88 -29.08 -0.03
CA LYS A 433 26.84 -28.42 1.28
C LYS A 433 27.51 -27.04 1.24
N TYR A 434 28.57 -26.89 0.44
CA TYR A 434 29.24 -25.60 0.25
C TYR A 434 28.34 -24.60 -0.47
N GLU A 435 27.72 -24.98 -1.59
CA GLU A 435 26.79 -24.11 -2.32
C GLU A 435 25.57 -23.72 -1.46
N GLU A 436 25.03 -24.69 -0.70
CA GLU A 436 23.96 -24.42 0.26
C GLU A 436 24.41 -23.48 1.38
N ALA A 437 25.67 -23.59 1.86
CA ALA A 437 26.20 -22.68 2.87
C ALA A 437 26.33 -21.24 2.34
N ILE A 438 26.74 -21.04 1.09
CA ILE A 438 26.75 -19.72 0.43
C ILE A 438 25.33 -19.16 0.33
N TYR A 439 24.37 -19.94 -0.15
CA TYR A 439 22.95 -19.53 -0.21
C TYR A 439 22.42 -19.10 1.17
N ASN A 440 22.65 -19.90 2.20
CA ASN A 440 22.20 -19.61 3.55
C ASN A 440 22.88 -18.35 4.12
N GLN A 441 24.14 -18.10 3.76
CA GLN A 441 24.85 -16.88 4.15
C GLN A 441 24.24 -15.64 3.46
N ARG A 442 23.93 -15.69 2.18
CA ARG A 442 23.24 -14.60 1.45
C ARG A 442 21.86 -14.32 2.04
N LYS A 443 21.09 -15.36 2.35
CA LYS A 443 19.80 -15.25 3.03
C LYS A 443 19.93 -14.57 4.40
N ALA A 444 20.97 -14.90 5.17
CA ALA A 444 21.21 -14.25 6.46
C ALA A 444 21.62 -12.76 6.32
N VAL A 445 22.33 -12.39 5.25
CA VAL A 445 22.58 -10.96 4.91
C VAL A 445 21.29 -10.22 4.68
N THR A 446 20.44 -10.73 3.80
CA THR A 446 19.14 -10.08 3.47
C THR A 446 18.25 -9.96 4.72
N ALA A 447 18.18 -11.00 5.54
CA ALA A 447 17.41 -10.98 6.80
C ALA A 447 17.96 -9.94 7.79
N LEU A 448 19.28 -9.82 7.94
CA LEU A 448 19.88 -8.83 8.82
C LEU A 448 19.65 -7.40 8.34
N LEU A 449 19.78 -7.13 7.03
CA LEU A 449 19.51 -5.81 6.44
C LEU A 449 18.04 -5.41 6.62
N HIS A 450 17.12 -6.35 6.40
CA HIS A 450 15.70 -6.12 6.65
C HIS A 450 15.41 -5.85 8.14
N ALA A 451 15.98 -6.65 9.05
CA ALA A 451 15.79 -6.44 10.49
C ALA A 451 16.27 -5.05 10.93
N LYS A 452 17.36 -4.55 10.34
CA LYS A 452 17.90 -3.21 10.59
C LYS A 452 17.15 -2.07 9.89
N GLY A 453 16.23 -2.36 8.96
CA GLY A 453 15.56 -1.36 8.14
C GLY A 453 16.44 -0.71 7.07
N THR A 454 17.56 -1.33 6.72
CA THR A 454 18.57 -0.82 5.76
C THR A 454 18.63 -1.64 4.47
N LEU A 455 17.57 -2.38 4.16
CA LEU A 455 17.48 -3.14 2.91
C LEU A 455 17.27 -2.18 1.74
N ASN A 456 18.26 -2.08 0.85
CA ASN A 456 18.23 -1.26 -0.37
C ASN A 456 18.22 -2.16 -1.61
N TYR A 457 17.35 -1.85 -2.59
CA TYR A 457 17.15 -2.63 -3.81
C TYR A 457 16.78 -1.76 -5.02
#